data_160c0207ada985e3b4b0e6b04c8be5c3
#
_entry.id   160c0207ada985e3b4b0e6b04c8be5c3
#
_cell.length_a   1.000
_cell.length_b   1.000
_cell.length_c   1.000
_cell.angle_alpha   90.00
_cell.angle_beta   90.00
_cell.angle_gamma   90.00
#
_symmetry.space_group_name_H-M   'P 1'
#
loop_
_entity.id
_entity.type
_entity.pdbx_description
1 polymer ?
#
loop_
_entity_poly.entity_id
_entity_poly.type
_entity_poly.pdbx_seq_one_letter_code
_entity_poly.pdbx_strand_id
1 'polypeptide(L)'
;MYVSKLSITNYRSFETFEVKLNQFTQIIGENNIGKSNMLDSLGLIFSQEISFFKKRILEVSDFHYPTLLKLKRDILNTEIPASEISYPQITIEAIMTDFTVEQEVIVSDWFTNEECKDASLTYNFAPINSFDAVEEI
;
A
#
# COMPACT_ATOMS: atom_id res chain seq x y z
N MET A 1 1.25 17.72 -12.57
CA MET A 1 1.53 16.50 -11.78
C MET A 1 0.26 15.68 -11.61
N TYR A 2 0.33 14.39 -11.85
CA TYR A 2 -0.76 13.45 -11.60
C TYR A 2 -0.20 12.05 -11.29
N VAL A 3 -1.02 11.20 -10.68
CA VAL A 3 -0.66 9.81 -10.45
C VAL A 3 -0.81 9.03 -11.75
N SER A 4 0.29 8.52 -12.28
CA SER A 4 0.30 7.75 -13.55
C SER A 4 0.13 6.25 -13.35
N LYS A 5 0.46 5.75 -12.17
CA LYS A 5 0.36 4.34 -11.83
C LYS A 5 0.07 4.16 -10.34
N LEU A 6 -0.79 3.22 -10.02
CA LEU A 6 -1.08 2.79 -8.66
C LEU A 6 -0.90 1.28 -8.58
N SER A 7 -0.12 0.84 -7.61
CA SER A 7 0.09 -0.58 -7.29
C SER A 7 -0.32 -0.85 -5.84
N ILE A 8 -1.09 -1.89 -5.61
CA ILE A 8 -1.61 -2.27 -4.31
C ILE A 8 -1.33 -3.75 -4.08
N THR A 9 -0.79 -4.09 -2.91
CA THR A 9 -0.49 -5.47 -2.52
C THR A 9 -1.07 -5.76 -1.14
N ASN A 10 -1.80 -6.86 -1.02
CA ASN A 10 -2.38 -7.39 0.22
C ASN A 10 -3.30 -6.42 0.97
N TYR A 11 -4.00 -5.56 0.27
CA TYR A 11 -4.91 -4.59 0.87
C TYR A 11 -6.37 -4.89 0.52
N ARG A 12 -7.16 -5.21 1.51
CA ARG A 12 -8.61 -5.50 1.42
C ARG A 12 -8.95 -6.51 0.32
N SER A 13 -9.64 -6.10 -0.76
CA SER A 13 -9.99 -6.96 -1.88
C SER A 13 -8.84 -7.27 -2.86
N PHE A 14 -7.69 -6.62 -2.67
CA PHE A 14 -6.56 -6.72 -3.58
C PHE A 14 -5.45 -7.60 -3.02
N GLU A 15 -5.14 -8.70 -3.68
CA GLU A 15 -3.90 -9.45 -3.45
C GLU A 15 -2.73 -8.75 -4.14
N THR A 16 -2.84 -8.55 -5.44
CA THR A 16 -1.93 -7.78 -6.26
C THR A 16 -2.74 -7.05 -7.31
N PHE A 17 -2.67 -5.74 -7.30
CA PHE A 17 -3.41 -4.89 -8.22
C PHE A 17 -2.50 -3.79 -8.75
N GLU A 18 -2.57 -3.56 -10.05
CA GLU A 18 -1.83 -2.50 -10.71
C GLU A 18 -2.72 -1.84 -11.75
N VAL A 19 -2.76 -0.53 -11.77
CA VAL A 19 -3.51 0.25 -12.75
C VAL A 19 -2.70 1.45 -13.22
N LYS A 20 -2.75 1.70 -14.53
CA LYS A 20 -2.25 2.93 -15.14
C LYS A 20 -3.37 3.97 -15.15
N LEU A 21 -3.04 5.17 -14.77
CA LEU A 21 -3.95 6.31 -14.68
C LEU A 21 -3.49 7.42 -15.62
N ASN A 22 -4.42 8.26 -16.02
CA ASN A 22 -4.18 9.47 -16.81
C ASN A 22 -4.54 10.70 -15.98
N GLN A 23 -4.33 11.90 -16.55
CA GLN A 23 -4.73 13.16 -15.90
C GLN A 23 -6.22 13.16 -15.51
N PHE A 24 -7.06 12.53 -16.32
CA PHE A 24 -8.45 12.25 -16.01
C PHE A 24 -8.73 10.76 -16.21
N THR A 25 -9.18 10.09 -15.16
CA THR A 25 -9.55 8.67 -15.20
C THR A 25 -10.91 8.48 -14.54
N GLN A 26 -11.85 7.89 -15.26
CA GLN A 26 -13.16 7.54 -14.75
C GLN A 26 -13.19 6.07 -14.35
N ILE A 27 -13.62 5.79 -13.12
CA ILE A 27 -13.75 4.44 -12.58
C ILE A 27 -15.22 4.10 -12.49
N ILE A 28 -15.64 3.09 -13.22
CA ILE A 28 -17.03 2.62 -13.29
C ILE A 28 -17.07 1.15 -12.85
N GLY A 29 -18.08 0.79 -12.12
CA GLY A 29 -18.33 -0.58 -11.69
C GLY A 29 -19.44 -0.66 -10.66
N GLU A 30 -19.88 -1.86 -10.36
CA GLU A 30 -20.84 -2.12 -9.29
C GLU A 30 -20.28 -1.75 -7.92
N ASN A 31 -21.15 -1.55 -6.93
CA ASN A 31 -20.72 -1.36 -5.54
C ASN A 31 -20.03 -2.62 -5.04
N ASN A 32 -19.01 -2.46 -4.18
CA ASN A 32 -18.22 -3.54 -3.57
C ASN A 32 -17.21 -4.27 -4.47
N ILE A 33 -16.90 -3.78 -5.66
CA ILE A 33 -15.85 -4.37 -6.54
C ILE A 33 -14.44 -3.82 -6.24
N GLY A 34 -14.28 -2.95 -5.26
CA GLY A 34 -12.98 -2.43 -4.87
C GLY A 34 -12.71 -0.97 -5.28
N LYS A 35 -13.68 -0.26 -5.90
CA LYS A 35 -13.53 1.18 -6.23
C LYS A 35 -13.20 2.02 -5.00
N SER A 36 -13.95 1.85 -3.92
CA SER A 36 -13.72 2.55 -2.65
C SER A 36 -12.37 2.15 -2.05
N ASN A 37 -12.00 0.87 -2.13
CA ASN A 37 -10.72 0.39 -1.62
C ASN A 37 -9.53 1.02 -2.37
N MET A 38 -9.66 1.21 -3.68
CA MET A 38 -8.66 1.88 -4.48
C MET A 38 -8.53 3.36 -4.10
N LEU A 39 -9.62 4.08 -3.93
CA LEU A 39 -9.62 5.48 -3.49
C LEU A 39 -9.08 5.62 -2.06
N ASP A 40 -9.47 4.72 -1.17
CA ASP A 40 -8.97 4.69 0.20
C ASP A 40 -7.46 4.44 0.25
N SER A 41 -6.92 3.61 -0.64
CA SER A 41 -5.48 3.36 -0.73
C SER A 41 -4.70 4.61 -1.15
N LEU A 42 -5.23 5.39 -2.08
CA LEU A 42 -4.66 6.70 -2.43
C LEU A 42 -4.71 7.67 -1.25
N GLY A 43 -5.79 7.64 -0.47
CA GLY A 43 -5.91 8.43 0.76
C GLY A 43 -4.83 8.12 1.80
N LEU A 44 -4.37 6.88 1.90
CA LEU A 44 -3.27 6.51 2.82
C LEU A 44 -1.94 7.18 2.45
N ILE A 45 -1.69 7.40 1.15
CA ILE A 45 -0.47 8.06 0.67
C ILE A 45 -0.60 9.59 0.75
N PHE A 46 -1.73 10.14 0.31
CA PHE A 46 -1.87 11.57 0.04
C PHE A 46 -2.68 12.35 1.09
N SER A 47 -3.32 11.67 2.04
CA SER A 47 -4.10 12.35 3.06
C SER A 47 -3.18 13.08 4.03
N GLN A 48 -3.34 14.41 4.09
CA GLN A 48 -2.66 15.28 5.07
C GLN A 48 -3.44 15.40 6.40
N GLU A 49 -4.42 14.58 6.65
CA GLU A 49 -5.14 14.60 7.92
C GLU A 49 -4.21 14.18 9.08
N ILE A 50 -3.27 15.05 9.37
CA ILE A 50 -2.45 15.05 10.59
C ILE A 50 -3.30 15.60 11.74
N SER A 51 -4.50 15.13 11.88
CA SER A 51 -5.22 15.28 13.12
C SER A 51 -4.79 14.13 14.03
N PHE A 52 -4.19 14.46 15.17
CA PHE A 52 -3.82 13.48 16.21
C PHE A 52 -4.99 12.54 16.58
N PHE A 53 -6.22 12.92 16.27
CA PHE A 53 -7.45 12.18 16.56
C PHE A 53 -7.99 11.38 15.36
N LYS A 54 -7.46 11.53 14.15
CA LYS A 54 -7.95 10.88 12.93
C LYS A 54 -6.86 10.22 12.10
N LYS A 55 -5.73 9.86 12.70
CA LYS A 55 -4.73 9.05 12.02
C LYS A 55 -5.39 7.72 11.68
N ARG A 56 -5.64 7.48 10.40
CA ARG A 56 -6.17 6.19 9.95
C ARG A 56 -5.13 5.13 10.23
N ILE A 57 -5.37 4.36 11.26
CA ILE A 57 -4.56 3.20 11.60
C ILE A 57 -5.12 2.02 10.82
N LEU A 58 -4.27 1.34 10.06
CA LEU A 58 -4.65 0.08 9.45
C LEU A 58 -4.84 -0.99 10.53
N GLU A 59 -5.85 -1.80 10.33
CA GLU A 59 -6.20 -2.92 11.20
C GLU A 59 -5.99 -4.25 10.47
N VAL A 60 -6.09 -5.35 11.20
CA VAL A 60 -6.02 -6.71 10.62
C VAL A 60 -7.09 -6.91 9.53
N SER A 61 -8.25 -6.28 9.68
CA SER A 61 -9.33 -6.31 8.68
C SER A 61 -8.99 -5.64 7.34
N ASP A 62 -7.96 -4.80 7.30
CA ASP A 62 -7.49 -4.14 6.07
C ASP A 62 -6.58 -5.04 5.22
N PHE A 63 -6.10 -6.15 5.76
CA PHE A 63 -5.37 -7.13 4.98
C PHE A 63 -6.27 -7.92 4.03
N HIS A 64 -5.69 -8.37 2.93
CA HIS A 64 -6.34 -9.32 2.03
C HIS A 64 -6.65 -10.62 2.76
N TYR A 65 -7.94 -10.98 2.86
CA TYR A 65 -8.40 -12.06 3.72
C TYR A 65 -7.79 -13.45 3.40
N PRO A 66 -7.69 -13.88 2.13
CA PRO A 66 -7.02 -15.14 1.81
C PRO A 66 -5.56 -15.20 2.26
N THR A 67 -4.85 -14.07 2.23
CA THR A 67 -3.47 -13.97 2.70
C THR A 67 -3.37 -14.18 4.21
N LEU A 68 -4.31 -13.63 4.99
CA LEU A 68 -4.42 -13.89 6.42
C LEU A 68 -4.75 -15.35 6.74
N LEU A 69 -5.61 -15.98 5.95
CA LEU A 69 -5.93 -17.40 6.13
C LEU A 69 -4.72 -18.30 5.90
N LYS A 70 -3.89 -17.95 4.92
CA LYS A 70 -2.62 -18.65 4.68
C LYS A 70 -1.69 -18.51 5.88
N LEU A 71 -1.48 -17.29 6.36
CA LEU A 71 -0.68 -17.04 7.57
C LEU A 71 -1.19 -17.84 8.77
N LYS A 72 -2.50 -17.85 9.01
CA LYS A 72 -3.11 -18.62 10.11
C LYS A 72 -2.82 -20.11 9.98
N ARG A 73 -2.90 -20.68 8.78
CA ARG A 73 -2.55 -22.10 8.55
C ARG A 73 -1.08 -22.36 8.81
N ASP A 74 -0.21 -21.48 8.37
CA ASP A 74 1.24 -21.62 8.54
C ASP A 74 1.62 -21.55 10.02
N ILE A 75 1.02 -20.67 10.81
CA ILE A 75 1.22 -20.58 12.27
C ILE A 75 0.73 -21.83 12.99
N LEU A 76 -0.40 -22.39 12.57
CA LEU A 76 -0.98 -23.60 13.19
C LEU A 76 -0.28 -24.90 12.76
N ASN A 77 0.52 -24.84 11.70
CA ASN A 77 1.29 -26.00 11.24
C ASN A 77 2.57 -26.14 12.06
N THR A 78 2.60 -27.15 12.92
CA THR A 78 3.75 -27.45 13.80
C THR A 78 5.00 -27.92 13.05
N GLU A 79 4.87 -28.26 11.75
CA GLU A 79 6.00 -28.69 10.90
C GLU A 79 6.79 -27.50 10.35
N ILE A 80 6.22 -26.27 10.38
CA ILE A 80 6.88 -25.07 9.89
C ILE A 80 7.53 -24.36 11.09
N PRO A 81 8.88 -24.18 11.07
CA PRO A 81 9.56 -23.38 12.08
C PRO A 81 9.06 -21.94 12.10
N ALA A 82 8.96 -21.33 13.28
CA ALA A 82 8.53 -19.92 13.41
C ALA A 82 9.38 -18.95 12.59
N SER A 83 10.66 -19.26 12.40
CA SER A 83 11.59 -18.47 11.57
C SER A 83 11.29 -18.50 10.06
N GLU A 84 10.52 -19.49 9.59
CA GLU A 84 10.14 -19.63 8.17
C GLU A 84 8.74 -19.07 7.88
N ILE A 85 8.00 -18.62 8.90
CA ILE A 85 6.70 -18.02 8.73
C ILE A 85 6.87 -16.61 8.11
N SER A 86 6.30 -16.43 6.92
CA SER A 86 6.29 -15.15 6.24
C SER A 86 5.06 -14.35 6.64
N TYR A 87 5.28 -13.21 7.26
CA TYR A 87 4.21 -12.27 7.61
C TYR A 87 3.82 -11.41 6.41
N PRO A 88 2.52 -11.27 6.10
CA PRO A 88 2.08 -10.43 4.99
C PRO A 88 2.36 -8.96 5.29
N GLN A 89 2.59 -8.21 4.22
CA GLN A 89 2.77 -6.76 4.25
C GLN A 89 1.76 -6.12 3.31
N ILE A 90 1.22 -4.97 3.72
CA ILE A 90 0.45 -4.12 2.83
C ILE A 90 1.41 -3.12 2.20
N THR A 91 1.46 -3.10 0.89
CA THR A 91 2.27 -2.15 0.13
C THR A 91 1.39 -1.42 -0.87
N ILE A 92 1.42 -0.09 -0.83
CA ILE A 92 0.71 0.77 -1.77
C ILE A 92 1.72 1.73 -2.35
N GLU A 93 1.89 1.71 -3.66
CA GLU A 93 2.82 2.58 -4.38
C GLU A 93 2.07 3.44 -5.38
N ALA A 94 2.32 4.73 -5.35
CA ALA A 94 1.84 5.67 -6.34
C ALA A 94 3.02 6.29 -7.09
N ILE A 95 3.00 6.19 -8.41
CA ILE A 95 3.95 6.86 -9.27
C ILE A 95 3.30 8.11 -9.83
N MET A 96 3.97 9.23 -9.63
CA MET A 96 3.55 10.53 -10.11
C MET A 96 4.42 10.99 -11.27
N THR A 97 3.85 11.70 -12.20
CA THR A 97 4.52 12.22 -13.40
C THR A 97 4.01 13.61 -13.78
N ASP A 98 4.63 14.21 -14.80
CA ASP A 98 4.22 15.50 -15.38
C ASP A 98 4.34 16.66 -14.39
N PHE A 99 5.58 16.93 -13.96
CA PHE A 99 5.90 17.98 -12.99
C PHE A 99 6.17 19.31 -13.67
N THR A 100 5.71 20.40 -13.04
CA THR A 100 6.24 21.75 -13.32
C THR A 100 7.60 21.92 -12.64
N VAL A 101 8.39 22.90 -13.06
CA VAL A 101 9.72 23.17 -12.46
C VAL A 101 9.64 23.39 -10.94
N GLU A 102 8.59 24.04 -10.47
CA GLU A 102 8.36 24.28 -9.04
C GLU A 102 8.04 22.98 -8.29
N GLN A 103 7.27 22.09 -8.93
CA GLN A 103 6.95 20.78 -8.36
C GLN A 103 8.16 19.85 -8.32
N GLU A 104 9.03 19.90 -9.33
CA GLU A 104 10.27 19.12 -9.36
C GLU A 104 11.15 19.38 -8.13
N VAL A 105 11.24 20.62 -7.69
CA VAL A 105 12.00 20.98 -6.47
C VAL A 105 11.41 20.31 -5.23
N ILE A 106 10.07 20.28 -5.14
CA ILE A 106 9.38 19.71 -3.96
C ILE A 106 9.51 18.19 -3.91
N VAL A 107 9.46 17.53 -5.07
CA VAL A 107 9.47 16.05 -5.16
C VAL A 107 10.85 15.47 -5.48
N SER A 108 11.90 16.29 -5.44
CA SER A 108 13.26 15.90 -5.85
C SER A 108 13.77 14.64 -5.19
N ASP A 109 13.46 14.44 -3.93
CA ASP A 109 13.90 13.28 -3.14
C ASP A 109 13.14 11.98 -3.49
N TRP A 110 12.07 12.08 -4.25
CA TRP A 110 11.19 10.96 -4.61
C TRP A 110 11.36 10.48 -6.05
N PHE A 111 12.25 11.12 -6.82
CA PHE A 111 12.52 10.69 -8.18
C PHE A 111 13.11 9.29 -8.22
N THR A 112 12.61 8.47 -9.16
CA THR A 112 13.02 7.08 -9.34
C THR A 112 14.25 6.91 -10.23
N ASN A 113 14.59 7.94 -11.01
CA ASN A 113 15.69 7.91 -11.96
C ASN A 113 16.33 9.31 -12.14
N GLU A 114 17.49 9.33 -12.79
CA GLU A 114 18.23 10.57 -13.10
C GLU A 114 17.51 11.48 -14.12
N GLU A 115 16.52 10.94 -14.85
CA GLU A 115 15.75 11.73 -15.81
C GLU A 115 14.70 12.63 -15.14
N CYS A 116 14.46 12.50 -13.83
CA CYS A 116 13.53 13.30 -13.04
C CYS A 116 12.10 13.36 -13.61
N LYS A 117 11.65 12.31 -14.28
CA LYS A 117 10.34 12.25 -14.91
C LYS A 117 9.25 11.67 -14.02
N ASP A 118 9.62 10.68 -13.20
CA ASP A 118 8.70 9.96 -12.37
C ASP A 118 9.17 9.98 -10.91
N ALA A 119 8.23 10.26 -10.01
CA ALA A 119 8.44 10.20 -8.56
C ALA A 119 7.57 9.09 -7.96
N SER A 120 8.12 8.31 -7.05
CA SER A 120 7.42 7.22 -6.36
C SER A 120 7.22 7.53 -4.89
N LEU A 121 5.99 7.34 -4.41
CA LEU A 121 5.65 7.32 -3.00
C LEU A 121 5.11 5.95 -2.63
N THR A 122 5.66 5.38 -1.58
CA THR A 122 5.26 4.06 -1.09
C THR A 122 4.77 4.15 0.35
N TYR A 123 3.59 3.61 0.59
CA TYR A 123 3.07 3.33 1.92
C TYR A 123 3.27 1.84 2.21
N ASN A 124 3.97 1.53 3.29
CA ASN A 124 4.22 0.15 3.69
C ASN A 124 3.76 -0.07 5.13
N PHE A 125 2.91 -1.07 5.32
CA PHE A 125 2.46 -1.53 6.62
C PHE A 125 2.96 -2.96 6.83
N ALA A 126 3.97 -3.10 7.66
CA ALA A 126 4.68 -4.35 7.92
C ALA A 126 4.95 -4.52 9.41
N PRO A 127 5.15 -5.75 9.89
CA PRO A 127 5.66 -5.98 11.24
C PRO A 127 6.99 -5.25 11.46
N ILE A 128 7.17 -4.68 12.64
CA ILE A 128 8.39 -3.92 12.99
C ILE A 128 9.62 -4.84 12.99
N ASN A 129 9.47 -6.05 13.56
CA ASN A 129 10.44 -7.13 13.44
C ASN A 129 9.69 -8.47 13.52
N SER A 130 9.96 -9.37 12.60
CA SER A 130 9.37 -10.71 12.62
C SER A 130 9.81 -11.57 13.82
N PHE A 131 10.90 -11.21 14.47
CA PHE A 131 11.45 -11.91 15.64
C PHE A 131 10.84 -11.42 16.97
N ASP A 132 10.62 -10.12 17.12
CA ASP A 132 10.10 -9.54 18.36
C ASP A 132 8.62 -9.86 18.59
N ALA A 133 7.86 -10.09 17.52
CA ALA A 133 6.45 -10.46 17.61
C ALA A 133 6.21 -11.87 18.17
N VAL A 134 7.21 -12.74 18.17
CA VAL A 134 7.11 -14.10 18.70
C VAL A 134 7.54 -14.17 20.18
N GLU A 135 8.37 -13.23 20.66
CA GLU A 135 8.81 -13.18 22.06
C GLU A 135 7.82 -12.45 22.98
N GLU A 136 6.92 -11.62 22.43
CA GLU A 136 5.90 -10.90 23.23
C GLU A 136 4.53 -11.63 23.30
N ILE A 137 4.39 -12.79 22.68
CA ILE A 137 3.22 -13.63 22.79
C ILE A 137 3.54 -14.84 23.70
#